data_d04b089799c3ff1b000cabdc48951cf0
#
_entry.id   d04b089799c3ff1b000cabdc48951cf0
#
_cell.length_a   1.000
_cell.length_b   1.000
_cell.length_c   1.000
_cell.angle_alpha   90.00
_cell.angle_beta   90.00
_cell.angle_gamma   90.00
#
_symmetry.space_group_name_H-M   'P 1'
#
loop_
_entity.id
_entity.type
_entity.pdbx_description
1 polymer ?
#
loop_
_entity_poly.entity_id
_entity_poly.type
_entity_poly.pdbx_seq_one_letter_code
_entity_poly.pdbx_strand_id
1 'polypeptide(L)'
;LDQILNVFSKLGITIEKNNNSIRIPPHKNGYEIQNSIDGSVLTISDGPWPLFTPDLISIVLVVATQARGSVLIHQKMFESRLFFVDKLIDMGAKIILCDPHRAVVIGHGFKSNLKSTKMTSPDIRAGISLLIAALSAEGTSVIHNIEQIDRGYENIDGRLNRIGASIERFR
;
A
#
# COMPACT_ATOMS: atom_id res chain seq x y z
N LEU A 1 -0.92 -14.30 -10.44
CA LEU A 1 -0.78 -12.92 -10.91
C LEU A 1 -2.15 -12.26 -11.14
N ASP A 2 -3.11 -12.94 -11.79
CA ASP A 2 -4.40 -12.34 -12.18
C ASP A 2 -5.21 -11.81 -10.99
N GLN A 3 -5.18 -12.50 -9.84
CA GLN A 3 -5.81 -12.02 -8.61
C GLN A 3 -5.21 -10.70 -8.11
N ILE A 4 -3.88 -10.56 -8.22
CA ILE A 4 -3.19 -9.32 -7.83
C ILE A 4 -3.65 -8.19 -8.75
N LEU A 5 -3.60 -8.41 -10.07
CA LEU A 5 -4.01 -7.41 -11.05
C LEU A 5 -5.47 -6.99 -10.87
N ASN A 6 -6.36 -7.95 -10.58
CA ASN A 6 -7.78 -7.69 -10.31
C ASN A 6 -7.99 -6.78 -9.09
N VAL A 7 -7.26 -7.03 -7.98
CA VAL A 7 -7.39 -6.20 -6.78
C VAL A 7 -6.92 -4.77 -7.04
N PHE A 8 -5.78 -4.58 -7.69
CA PHE A 8 -5.31 -3.24 -8.04
C PHE A 8 -6.21 -2.53 -9.06
N SER A 9 -6.81 -3.28 -10.01
CA SER A 9 -7.81 -2.73 -10.93
C SER A 9 -9.05 -2.20 -10.20
N LYS A 10 -9.51 -2.87 -9.15
CA LYS A 10 -10.61 -2.37 -8.29
C LYS A 10 -10.28 -1.08 -7.54
N LEU A 11 -9.00 -0.83 -7.27
CA LEU A 11 -8.54 0.47 -6.76
C LEU A 11 -8.50 1.57 -7.84
N GLY A 12 -8.82 1.24 -9.10
CA GLY A 12 -8.79 2.17 -10.22
C GLY A 12 -7.43 2.24 -10.94
N ILE A 13 -6.51 1.35 -10.63
CA ILE A 13 -5.21 1.27 -11.31
C ILE A 13 -5.41 0.62 -12.69
N THR A 14 -5.08 1.35 -13.76
CA THR A 14 -5.06 0.79 -15.11
C THR A 14 -3.85 -0.12 -15.27
N ILE A 15 -4.08 -1.35 -15.69
CA ILE A 15 -3.02 -2.34 -15.87
C ILE A 15 -3.17 -2.97 -17.27
N GLU A 16 -2.15 -2.81 -18.08
CA GLU A 16 -2.05 -3.41 -19.40
C GLU A 16 -1.17 -4.66 -19.29
N LYS A 17 -1.75 -5.82 -19.57
CA LYS A 17 -1.05 -7.11 -19.52
C LYS A 17 -0.73 -7.55 -20.95
N ASN A 18 0.55 -7.71 -21.25
CA ASN A 18 1.07 -8.35 -22.45
C ASN A 18 1.63 -9.74 -22.10
N ASN A 19 1.98 -10.55 -23.08
CA ASN A 19 2.44 -11.92 -22.86
C ASN A 19 3.57 -12.02 -21.82
N ASN A 20 4.55 -11.13 -21.85
CA ASN A 20 5.75 -11.16 -21.00
C ASN A 20 5.97 -9.90 -20.17
N SER A 21 5.02 -8.98 -20.15
CA SER A 21 5.17 -7.71 -19.44
C SER A 21 3.85 -7.19 -18.88
N ILE A 22 3.97 -6.37 -17.86
CA ILE A 22 2.87 -5.60 -17.29
C ILE A 22 3.26 -4.14 -17.41
N ARG A 23 2.36 -3.32 -17.94
CA ARG A 23 2.50 -1.88 -18.01
C ARG A 23 1.45 -1.21 -17.15
N ILE A 24 1.89 -0.26 -16.32
CA ILE A 24 1.01 0.63 -15.56
C ILE A 24 1.20 2.02 -16.15
N PRO A 25 0.24 2.52 -16.97
CA PRO A 25 0.35 3.85 -17.55
C PRO A 25 0.23 4.93 -16.48
N PRO A 26 0.76 6.14 -16.72
CA PRO A 26 0.63 7.25 -15.79
C PRO A 26 -0.83 7.62 -15.52
N HIS A 27 -1.21 7.72 -14.26
CA HIS A 27 -2.53 8.16 -13.83
C HIS A 27 -2.52 9.68 -13.56
N LYS A 28 -2.40 10.50 -14.61
CA LYS A 28 -2.24 11.97 -14.49
C LYS A 28 -3.35 12.65 -13.69
N ASN A 29 -4.56 12.11 -13.72
CA ASN A 29 -5.72 12.63 -12.98
C ASN A 29 -6.03 11.82 -11.72
N GLY A 30 -5.11 10.97 -11.30
CA GLY A 30 -5.31 10.03 -10.22
C GLY A 30 -6.10 8.80 -10.62
N TYR A 31 -6.45 7.99 -9.64
CA TYR A 31 -7.26 6.80 -9.81
C TYR A 31 -8.37 6.75 -8.77
N GLU A 32 -9.45 6.05 -9.10
CA GLU A 32 -10.67 6.05 -8.29
C GLU A 32 -11.08 4.61 -7.94
N ILE A 33 -11.34 4.39 -6.66
CA ILE A 33 -11.81 3.11 -6.14
C ILE A 33 -13.18 2.81 -6.73
N GLN A 34 -13.34 1.64 -7.32
CA GLN A 34 -14.60 1.18 -7.88
C GLN A 34 -15.54 0.80 -6.73
N ASN A 35 -16.75 1.34 -6.72
CA ASN A 35 -17.78 0.86 -5.83
C ASN A 35 -18.20 -0.55 -6.20
N SER A 36 -18.70 -1.31 -5.23
CA SER A 36 -19.37 -2.58 -5.51
C SER A 36 -20.60 -2.37 -6.41
N ILE A 37 -21.03 -3.43 -7.11
CA ILE A 37 -22.16 -3.36 -8.07
C ILE A 37 -23.43 -2.83 -7.41
N ASP A 38 -23.63 -3.12 -6.14
CA ASP A 38 -24.76 -2.67 -5.32
C ASP A 38 -24.59 -1.26 -4.74
N GLY A 39 -23.52 -0.55 -5.10
CA GLY A 39 -23.18 0.77 -4.56
C GLY A 39 -22.54 0.76 -3.17
N SER A 40 -22.35 -0.40 -2.57
CA SER A 40 -21.66 -0.50 -1.26
C SER A 40 -20.17 -0.21 -1.37
N VAL A 41 -19.56 0.10 -0.22
CA VAL A 41 -18.12 0.32 -0.13
C VAL A 41 -17.36 -0.95 -0.54
N LEU A 42 -16.42 -0.80 -1.46
CA LEU A 42 -15.56 -1.90 -1.86
C LEU A 42 -14.90 -2.55 -0.65
N THR A 43 -14.97 -3.86 -0.58
CA THR A 43 -14.24 -4.65 0.42
C THR A 43 -13.15 -5.47 -0.26
N ILE A 44 -11.90 -5.30 0.20
CA ILE A 44 -10.77 -6.13 -0.21
C ILE A 44 -10.35 -6.98 0.98
N SER A 45 -10.37 -8.29 0.80
CA SER A 45 -9.94 -9.23 1.83
C SER A 45 -8.92 -10.23 1.30
N ASP A 46 -8.02 -10.66 2.18
CA ASP A 46 -7.12 -11.77 1.93
C ASP A 46 -7.80 -13.13 2.19
N GLY A 47 -7.15 -14.18 1.78
CA GLY A 47 -7.58 -15.54 2.03
C GLY A 47 -6.62 -16.58 1.45
N PRO A 48 -6.89 -17.88 1.73
CA PRO A 48 -6.11 -18.97 1.14
C PRO A 48 -6.18 -18.93 -0.38
N TRP A 49 -5.13 -19.44 -1.04
CA TRP A 49 -5.14 -19.62 -2.49
C TRP A 49 -6.44 -20.33 -2.96
N PRO A 50 -7.12 -19.85 -4.03
CA PRO A 50 -6.70 -18.83 -5.00
C PRO A 50 -7.15 -17.38 -4.67
N LEU A 51 -7.49 -17.07 -3.43
CA LEU A 51 -7.86 -15.71 -3.02
C LEU A 51 -6.65 -14.78 -2.98
N PHE A 52 -6.88 -13.52 -2.62
CA PHE A 52 -5.82 -12.52 -2.57
C PHE A 52 -4.83 -12.80 -1.44
N THR A 53 -3.54 -12.72 -1.73
CA THR A 53 -2.49 -13.05 -0.76
C THR A 53 -2.41 -12.04 0.39
N PRO A 54 -2.31 -12.51 1.65
CA PRO A 54 -2.16 -11.64 2.81
C PRO A 54 -0.88 -10.79 2.78
N ASP A 55 0.13 -11.22 2.04
CA ASP A 55 1.42 -10.51 1.97
C ASP A 55 1.33 -9.16 1.26
N LEU A 56 0.32 -8.95 0.43
CA LEU A 56 0.13 -7.72 -0.33
C LEU A 56 -0.98 -6.79 0.23
N ILE A 57 -1.71 -7.21 1.26
CA ILE A 57 -2.79 -6.40 1.86
C ILE A 57 -2.27 -5.04 2.33
N SER A 58 -1.12 -5.02 2.99
CA SER A 58 -0.52 -3.79 3.48
C SER A 58 -0.13 -2.82 2.34
N ILE A 59 0.35 -3.36 1.21
CA ILE A 59 0.65 -2.56 0.01
C ILE A 59 -0.64 -1.99 -0.60
N VAL A 60 -1.68 -2.81 -0.73
CA VAL A 60 -3.00 -2.39 -1.22
C VAL A 60 -3.55 -1.25 -0.36
N LEU A 61 -3.41 -1.35 0.96
CA LEU A 61 -3.85 -0.33 1.91
C LEU A 61 -3.13 1.00 1.65
N VAL A 62 -1.81 0.99 1.48
CA VAL A 62 -1.04 2.20 1.17
C VAL A 62 -1.46 2.80 -0.18
N VAL A 63 -1.61 1.98 -1.22
CA VAL A 63 -2.08 2.46 -2.54
C VAL A 63 -3.46 3.09 -2.43
N ALA A 64 -4.37 2.51 -1.64
CA ALA A 64 -5.69 3.06 -1.41
C ALA A 64 -5.67 4.45 -0.74
N THR A 65 -4.65 4.79 0.07
CA THR A 65 -4.55 6.12 0.68
C THR A 65 -4.47 7.24 -0.35
N GLN A 66 -3.96 6.97 -1.55
CA GLN A 66 -3.80 7.96 -2.62
C GLN A 66 -5.00 8.01 -3.58
N ALA A 67 -5.84 6.98 -3.59
CA ALA A 67 -7.00 6.90 -4.47
C ALA A 67 -8.07 7.97 -4.15
N ARG A 68 -9.00 8.16 -5.06
CA ARG A 68 -10.29 8.80 -4.76
C ARG A 68 -11.28 7.72 -4.32
N GLY A 69 -12.02 7.98 -3.24
CA GLY A 69 -13.02 7.05 -2.70
C GLY A 69 -12.58 6.35 -1.42
N SER A 70 -13.30 5.33 -1.03
CA SER A 70 -13.07 4.61 0.22
C SER A 70 -13.12 3.09 -0.02
N VAL A 71 -12.34 2.36 0.77
CA VAL A 71 -12.28 0.90 0.72
C VAL A 71 -12.19 0.32 2.13
N LEU A 72 -12.88 -0.76 2.37
CA LEU A 72 -12.71 -1.58 3.56
C LEU A 72 -11.65 -2.65 3.29
N ILE A 73 -10.57 -2.60 4.02
CA ILE A 73 -9.55 -3.65 4.05
C ILE A 73 -9.89 -4.61 5.18
N HIS A 74 -10.01 -5.89 4.85
CA HIS A 74 -10.32 -6.95 5.82
C HIS A 74 -9.28 -8.05 5.77
N GLN A 75 -8.38 -8.07 6.73
CA GLN A 75 -7.35 -9.08 6.86
C GLN A 75 -7.86 -10.26 7.68
N LYS A 76 -8.11 -11.39 7.01
CA LYS A 76 -8.72 -12.59 7.62
C LYS A 76 -7.71 -13.61 8.11
N MET A 77 -6.54 -13.67 7.45
CA MET A 77 -5.61 -14.78 7.63
C MET A 77 -4.73 -14.68 8.87
N PHE A 78 -4.50 -13.47 9.40
CA PHE A 78 -3.57 -13.25 10.50
C PHE A 78 -4.05 -12.17 11.44
N GLU A 79 -3.82 -12.36 12.72
CA GLU A 79 -4.14 -11.37 13.74
C GLU A 79 -3.15 -10.20 13.72
N SER A 80 -3.63 -9.04 14.10
CA SER A 80 -2.84 -7.85 14.49
C SER A 80 -1.90 -7.27 13.42
N ARG A 81 -2.06 -7.62 12.14
CA ARG A 81 -1.18 -7.12 11.07
C ARG A 81 -1.48 -5.70 10.60
N LEU A 82 -2.60 -5.13 11.03
CA LEU A 82 -2.96 -3.75 10.70
C LEU A 82 -2.39 -2.71 11.67
N PHE A 83 -1.62 -3.08 12.68
CA PHE A 83 -1.05 -2.12 13.63
C PHE A 83 -0.09 -1.09 13.01
N PHE A 84 0.54 -1.42 11.88
CA PHE A 84 1.37 -0.44 11.16
C PHE A 84 0.58 0.77 10.64
N VAL A 85 -0.74 0.66 10.58
CA VAL A 85 -1.66 1.72 10.14
C VAL A 85 -1.50 2.99 10.97
N ASP A 86 -1.14 2.87 12.25
CA ASP A 86 -0.86 4.03 13.11
C ASP A 86 0.22 4.93 12.49
N LYS A 87 1.24 4.35 11.88
CA LYS A 87 2.30 5.12 11.21
C LYS A 87 1.80 5.83 9.95
N LEU A 88 0.87 5.23 9.23
CA LEU A 88 0.22 5.89 8.10
C LEU A 88 -0.69 7.04 8.56
N ILE A 89 -1.38 6.88 9.69
CA ILE A 89 -2.18 7.96 10.31
C ILE A 89 -1.26 9.10 10.74
N ASP A 90 -0.11 8.81 11.36
CA ASP A 90 0.92 9.81 11.71
C ASP A 90 1.41 10.57 10.46
N MET A 91 1.47 9.91 9.29
CA MET A 91 1.78 10.52 8.00
C MET A 91 0.61 11.33 7.42
N GLY A 92 -0.55 11.34 8.06
CA GLY A 92 -1.75 12.05 7.62
C GLY A 92 -2.72 11.23 6.78
N ALA A 93 -2.55 9.90 6.68
CA ALA A 93 -3.52 9.04 6.02
C ALA A 93 -4.86 9.05 6.77
N LYS A 94 -5.96 9.08 6.02
CA LYS A 94 -7.32 9.03 6.58
C LYS A 94 -7.75 7.58 6.69
N ILE A 95 -7.48 6.97 7.83
CA ILE A 95 -7.77 5.56 8.09
C ILE A 95 -8.57 5.45 9.39
N ILE A 96 -9.61 4.64 9.38
CA ILE A 96 -10.38 4.25 10.55
C ILE A 96 -10.09 2.79 10.83
N LEU A 97 -9.37 2.51 11.89
CA LEU A 97 -9.14 1.14 12.35
C LEU A 97 -10.40 0.67 13.10
N CYS A 98 -11.17 -0.22 12.48
CA CYS A 98 -12.43 -0.71 13.05
C CYS A 98 -12.17 -1.75 14.15
N ASP A 99 -11.22 -2.64 13.92
CA ASP A 99 -10.75 -3.68 14.82
C ASP A 99 -9.37 -4.19 14.35
N PRO A 100 -8.75 -5.20 15.03
CA PRO A 100 -7.43 -5.72 14.63
C PRO A 100 -7.36 -6.27 13.20
N HIS A 101 -8.50 -6.55 12.57
CA HIS A 101 -8.61 -7.18 11.25
C HIS A 101 -9.17 -6.26 10.17
N ARG A 102 -9.82 -5.15 10.53
CA ARG A 102 -10.54 -4.30 9.58
C ARG A 102 -10.16 -2.84 9.70
N ALA A 103 -9.87 -2.24 8.56
CA ALA A 103 -9.61 -0.81 8.45
C ALA A 103 -10.35 -0.22 7.25
N VAL A 104 -10.99 0.92 7.44
CA VAL A 104 -11.54 1.73 6.35
C VAL A 104 -10.50 2.76 5.95
N VAL A 105 -10.10 2.74 4.70
CA VAL A 105 -9.19 3.72 4.11
C VAL A 105 -10.03 4.72 3.30
N ILE A 106 -9.87 6.00 3.60
CA ILE A 106 -10.45 7.11 2.84
C ILE A 106 -9.30 7.76 2.08
N GLY A 107 -9.28 7.59 0.78
CA GLY A 107 -8.17 8.07 -0.04
C GLY A 107 -8.13 9.59 -0.15
N HIS A 108 -6.94 10.15 -0.35
CA HIS A 108 -6.71 11.59 -0.48
C HIS A 108 -7.21 12.16 -1.83
N GLY A 109 -7.44 11.31 -2.83
CA GLY A 109 -7.91 11.71 -4.15
C GLY A 109 -6.95 12.66 -4.86
N PHE A 110 -5.65 12.52 -4.59
CA PHE A 110 -4.58 13.39 -5.12
C PHE A 110 -4.69 14.88 -4.72
N LYS A 111 -5.50 15.18 -3.72
CA LYS A 111 -5.69 16.56 -3.21
C LYS A 111 -4.71 16.96 -2.13
N SER A 112 -4.10 15.97 -1.48
CA SER A 112 -3.08 16.15 -0.46
C SER A 112 -2.13 14.97 -0.49
N ASN A 113 -0.92 15.15 0.03
CA ASN A 113 0.08 14.11 0.10
C ASN A 113 0.26 13.64 1.55
N LEU A 114 0.76 12.43 1.71
CA LEU A 114 1.29 12.00 2.99
C LEU A 114 2.48 12.87 3.38
N LYS A 115 2.69 13.06 4.67
CA LYS A 115 3.81 13.82 5.20
C LYS A 115 4.90 12.88 5.67
N SER A 116 6.13 13.33 5.55
CA SER A 116 7.28 12.59 6.07
C SER A 116 7.22 12.42 7.59
N THR A 117 7.72 11.28 8.07
CA THR A 117 7.82 10.99 9.49
C THR A 117 8.98 10.04 9.79
N LYS A 118 9.31 9.91 11.08
CA LYS A 118 10.21 8.87 11.57
C LYS A 118 9.39 7.65 11.99
N MET A 119 9.77 6.48 11.49
CA MET A 119 9.05 5.25 11.76
C MET A 119 10.01 4.07 11.94
N THR A 120 9.50 2.99 12.50
CA THR A 120 10.25 1.75 12.69
C THR A 120 9.53 0.63 11.97
N SER A 121 10.24 -0.14 11.16
CA SER A 121 9.69 -1.32 10.50
C SER A 121 9.41 -2.42 11.52
N PRO A 122 8.15 -2.83 11.73
CA PRO A 122 7.84 -3.89 12.69
C PRO A 122 8.13 -5.29 12.14
N ASP A 123 7.91 -5.46 10.85
CA ASP A 123 8.11 -6.71 10.11
C ASP A 123 8.34 -6.43 8.62
N ILE A 124 8.58 -7.49 7.85
CA ILE A 124 8.89 -7.41 6.41
C ILE A 124 7.74 -6.79 5.59
N ARG A 125 6.48 -7.12 5.89
CA ARG A 125 5.31 -6.72 5.09
C ARG A 125 4.89 -5.29 5.39
N ALA A 126 4.82 -4.95 6.67
CA ALA A 126 4.57 -3.59 7.10
C ALA A 126 5.74 -2.67 6.68
N GLY A 127 6.98 -3.14 6.82
CA GLY A 127 8.17 -2.38 6.46
C GLY A 127 8.19 -1.95 5.00
N ILE A 128 7.94 -2.88 4.05
CA ILE A 128 7.87 -2.51 2.63
C ILE A 128 6.72 -1.54 2.34
N SER A 129 5.60 -1.68 3.03
CA SER A 129 4.45 -0.78 2.87
C SER A 129 4.75 0.62 3.40
N LEU A 130 5.43 0.73 4.54
CA LEU A 130 5.91 2.00 5.06
C LEU A 130 6.95 2.65 4.14
N LEU A 131 7.80 1.86 3.49
CA LEU A 131 8.74 2.37 2.48
C LEU A 131 7.99 2.95 1.26
N ILE A 132 6.97 2.25 0.76
CA ILE A 132 6.14 2.74 -0.35
C ILE A 132 5.41 4.03 0.06
N ALA A 133 4.87 4.09 1.28
CA ALA A 133 4.23 5.28 1.80
C ALA A 133 5.21 6.46 1.90
N ALA A 134 6.44 6.21 2.39
CA ALA A 134 7.49 7.21 2.47
C ALA A 134 7.89 7.77 1.10
N LEU A 135 7.94 6.93 0.07
CA LEU A 135 8.22 7.35 -1.31
C LEU A 135 7.11 8.21 -1.92
N SER A 136 5.88 8.11 -1.40
CA SER A 136 4.76 8.94 -1.84
C SER A 136 4.55 10.19 -0.97
N ALA A 137 5.31 10.34 0.11
CA ALA A 137 5.16 11.44 1.06
C ALA A 137 5.98 12.67 0.67
N GLU A 138 5.54 13.84 1.10
CA GLU A 138 6.33 15.07 1.02
C GLU A 138 7.39 15.11 2.12
N GLY A 139 8.61 15.48 1.75
CA GLY A 139 9.74 15.59 2.65
C GLY A 139 10.55 14.30 2.78
N THR A 140 11.40 14.21 3.80
CA THR A 140 12.28 13.07 4.03
C THR A 140 11.79 12.25 5.21
N SER A 141 11.43 11.00 4.96
CA SER A 141 11.08 10.03 6.01
C SER A 141 12.32 9.23 6.45
N VAL A 142 12.34 8.84 7.71
CA VAL A 142 13.38 7.96 8.27
C VAL A 142 12.74 6.65 8.72
N ILE A 143 13.27 5.54 8.23
CA ILE A 143 12.80 4.19 8.59
C ILE A 143 13.91 3.46 9.34
N HIS A 144 13.65 3.11 10.59
CA HIS A 144 14.52 2.29 11.43
C HIS A 144 14.18 0.81 11.28
N ASN A 145 15.07 -0.07 11.77
CA ASN A 145 14.91 -1.53 11.77
C ASN A 145 14.70 -2.08 10.33
N ILE A 146 15.49 -1.56 9.39
CA ILE A 146 15.37 -1.92 7.96
C ILE A 146 15.78 -3.36 7.67
N GLU A 147 16.48 -4.02 8.59
CA GLU A 147 16.83 -5.44 8.51
C GLU A 147 15.59 -6.32 8.30
N GLN A 148 14.44 -5.90 8.81
CA GLN A 148 13.17 -6.61 8.58
C GLN A 148 12.75 -6.56 7.10
N ILE A 149 13.02 -5.44 6.41
CA ILE A 149 12.74 -5.30 4.97
C ILE A 149 13.75 -6.13 4.17
N ASP A 150 15.04 -6.07 4.53
CA ASP A 150 16.13 -6.77 3.83
C ASP A 150 15.95 -8.29 3.82
N ARG A 151 15.26 -8.86 4.81
CA ARG A 151 14.97 -10.31 4.87
C ARG A 151 14.20 -10.84 3.66
N GLY A 152 13.46 -10.01 2.94
CA GLY A 152 12.66 -10.44 1.79
C GLY A 152 12.83 -9.60 0.54
N TYR A 153 13.54 -8.48 0.65
CA TYR A 153 13.72 -7.54 -0.47
C TYR A 153 15.20 -7.19 -0.65
N GLU A 154 15.91 -8.06 -1.35
CA GLU A 154 17.33 -7.88 -1.62
C GLU A 154 17.61 -6.54 -2.33
N ASN A 155 18.53 -5.74 -1.75
CA ASN A 155 18.99 -4.45 -2.30
C ASN A 155 17.85 -3.54 -2.77
N ILE A 156 16.79 -3.45 -1.98
CA ILE A 156 15.56 -2.74 -2.37
C ILE A 156 15.80 -1.26 -2.63
N ASP A 157 16.63 -0.60 -1.83
CA ASP A 157 17.04 0.78 -1.98
C ASP A 157 17.78 1.02 -3.31
N GLY A 158 18.79 0.21 -3.62
CA GLY A 158 19.52 0.29 -4.89
C GLY A 158 18.62 0.00 -6.10
N ARG A 159 17.66 -0.93 -5.97
CA ARG A 159 16.70 -1.25 -7.02
C ARG A 159 15.72 -0.10 -7.27
N LEU A 160 15.18 0.50 -6.22
CA LEU A 160 14.26 1.64 -6.31
C LEU A 160 14.97 2.90 -6.79
N ASN A 161 16.20 3.16 -6.34
CA ASN A 161 17.01 4.30 -6.81
C ASN A 161 17.27 4.24 -8.32
N ARG A 162 17.48 3.05 -8.89
CA ARG A 162 17.65 2.90 -10.35
C ARG A 162 16.41 3.28 -11.17
N ILE A 163 15.24 3.31 -10.55
CA ILE A 163 13.99 3.73 -11.20
C ILE A 163 13.50 5.11 -10.75
N GLY A 164 14.37 5.88 -10.05
CA GLY A 164 14.13 7.29 -9.73
C GLY A 164 13.77 7.59 -8.29
N ALA A 165 13.83 6.63 -7.37
CA ALA A 165 13.72 6.93 -5.94
C ALA A 165 15.01 7.66 -5.43
N SER A 166 14.89 8.28 -4.28
CA SER A 166 16.02 8.90 -3.55
C SER A 166 16.05 8.30 -2.15
N ILE A 167 16.79 7.20 -2.00
CA ILE A 167 16.89 6.44 -0.75
C ILE A 167 18.37 6.36 -0.37
N GLU A 168 18.68 6.75 0.87
CA GLU A 168 20.02 6.66 1.44
C GLU A 168 19.97 5.74 2.68
N ARG A 169 21.00 4.89 2.81
CA ARG A 169 21.23 4.11 4.02
C ARG A 169 22.24 4.82 4.89
N PHE A 170 21.91 4.97 6.16
CA PHE A 170 22.85 5.48 7.16
C PHE A 170 22.89 4.50 8.34
N ARG A 171 24.01 4.46 9.02
CA ARG A 171 24.25 3.62 10.21
C ARG A 171 24.04 4.43 11.47
#